data_60c487dd2a519a3910aa29bba25c6f29
#
_entry.id   60c487dd2a519a3910aa29bba25c6f29
#
_cell.length_a   1.000
_cell.length_b   1.000
_cell.length_c   1.000
_cell.angle_alpha   90.00
_cell.angle_beta   90.00
_cell.angle_gamma   90.00
#
_symmetry.space_group_name_H-M   'P 1'
#
loop_
_entity.id
_entity.type
_entity.pdbx_description
1 polymer ?
#
loop_
_entity_poly.entity_id
_entity_poly.type
_entity_poly.pdbx_seq_one_letter_code
_entity_poly.pdbx_strand_id
1 'polypeptide(L)'
;MAIIVKSSSLHGAGVYTTAPIKKGAHILEYTGPRLTAKACEGMYADTEVTYLFAMDDGNTIIDGFGMAAFVNHTCDPNCETDQIDNRIWIMALRDIEAGEELTYDYNLFDGDIDEKAPCYCGLKNCRKTMFSEEEVERQKKALRQRKKRRQAARLRRERER
;
A
#
# COMPACT_ATOMS: atom_id res chain seq x y z
N MET A 1 -20.52 12.06 9.78
CA MET A 1 -19.58 12.33 8.68
C MET A 1 -20.18 11.75 7.40
N ALA A 2 -20.34 12.54 6.35
CA ALA A 2 -20.93 12.03 5.12
C ALA A 2 -19.79 11.68 4.14
N ILE A 3 -19.66 10.39 3.83
CA ILE A 3 -18.62 9.82 2.98
C ILE A 3 -19.32 9.01 1.90
N ILE A 4 -18.82 9.10 0.66
CA ILE A 4 -19.36 8.40 -0.50
C ILE A 4 -18.26 7.70 -1.28
N VAL A 5 -18.60 6.59 -1.92
CA VAL A 5 -17.74 5.94 -2.92
C VAL A 5 -18.23 6.33 -4.30
N LYS A 6 -17.34 6.78 -5.16
CA LYS A 6 -17.64 7.10 -6.57
C LYS A 6 -16.41 6.83 -7.47
N SER A 7 -16.56 6.95 -8.78
CA SER A 7 -15.43 6.82 -9.71
C SER A 7 -14.30 7.79 -9.35
N SER A 8 -13.07 7.30 -9.38
CA SER A 8 -11.84 8.04 -9.10
C SER A 8 -11.02 8.27 -10.36
N SER A 9 -10.32 9.40 -10.42
CA SER A 9 -9.31 9.67 -11.44
C SER A 9 -7.97 8.99 -11.15
N LEU A 10 -7.76 8.50 -9.91
CA LEU A 10 -6.55 7.80 -9.50
C LEU A 10 -6.60 6.33 -9.93
N HIS A 11 -7.65 5.62 -9.48
CA HIS A 11 -7.87 4.23 -9.81
C HIS A 11 -9.31 3.81 -9.50
N GLY A 12 -10.02 3.24 -10.46
CA GLY A 12 -11.34 2.61 -10.32
C GLY A 12 -12.34 3.43 -9.51
N ALA A 13 -12.62 3.01 -8.29
CA ALA A 13 -13.43 3.71 -7.30
C ALA A 13 -12.57 4.38 -6.24
N GLY A 14 -13.06 5.47 -5.66
CA GLY A 14 -12.41 6.19 -4.57
C GLY A 14 -13.42 6.69 -3.53
N VAL A 15 -12.92 7.00 -2.36
CA VAL A 15 -13.70 7.50 -1.23
C VAL A 15 -13.60 9.01 -1.15
N TYR A 16 -14.74 9.68 -1.04
CA TYR A 16 -14.81 11.14 -1.02
C TYR A 16 -15.59 11.62 0.20
N THR A 17 -15.16 12.73 0.78
CA THR A 17 -15.96 13.39 1.81
C THR A 17 -16.94 14.38 1.18
N THR A 18 -18.16 14.45 1.73
CA THR A 18 -19.18 15.43 1.33
C THR A 18 -19.29 16.61 2.32
N ALA A 19 -18.49 16.59 3.38
CA ALA A 19 -18.42 17.65 4.39
C ALA A 19 -16.96 17.85 4.83
N PRO A 20 -16.55 19.04 5.30
CA PRO A 20 -15.20 19.27 5.77
C PRO A 20 -14.82 18.32 6.93
N ILE A 21 -13.57 17.87 6.93
CA ILE A 21 -13.01 17.00 7.98
C ILE A 21 -11.81 17.72 8.60
N LYS A 22 -11.73 17.76 9.91
CA LYS A 22 -10.61 18.38 10.62
C LYS A 22 -9.43 17.42 10.75
N LYS A 23 -8.22 17.97 10.71
CA LYS A 23 -6.97 17.26 11.02
C LYS A 23 -7.10 16.46 12.31
N GLY A 24 -6.60 15.22 12.27
CA GLY A 24 -6.63 14.28 13.39
C GLY A 24 -7.96 13.55 13.60
N ALA A 25 -8.97 13.82 12.76
CA ALA A 25 -10.23 13.09 12.83
C ALA A 25 -10.06 11.63 12.39
N HIS A 26 -10.61 10.69 13.17
CA HIS A 26 -10.79 9.30 12.75
C HIS A 26 -11.94 9.24 11.75
N ILE A 27 -11.65 8.85 10.52
CA ILE A 27 -12.60 8.93 9.41
C ILE A 27 -13.30 7.59 9.18
N LEU A 28 -12.53 6.54 8.94
CA LEU A 28 -12.98 5.20 8.65
C LEU A 28 -12.13 4.18 9.39
N GLU A 29 -12.75 3.12 9.86
CA GLU A 29 -12.04 1.92 10.29
C GLU A 29 -11.83 1.00 9.09
N TYR A 30 -10.62 0.47 8.94
CA TYR A 30 -10.31 -0.56 7.97
C TYR A 30 -10.75 -1.91 8.54
N THR A 31 -11.88 -2.41 8.06
CA THR A 31 -12.55 -3.59 8.61
C THR A 31 -12.58 -4.73 7.62
N GLY A 32 -12.60 -5.96 8.16
CA GLY A 32 -12.72 -7.18 7.37
C GLY A 32 -12.38 -8.42 8.21
N PRO A 33 -12.49 -9.62 7.61
CA PRO A 33 -11.98 -10.84 8.21
C PRO A 33 -10.51 -10.71 8.57
N ARG A 34 -10.13 -11.23 9.73
CA ARG A 34 -8.73 -11.30 10.16
C ARG A 34 -8.17 -12.66 9.81
N LEU A 35 -7.14 -12.67 9.00
CA LEU A 35 -6.47 -13.86 8.50
C LEU A 35 -5.03 -13.89 9.01
N THR A 36 -4.40 -15.06 9.02
CA THR A 36 -2.96 -15.14 9.19
C THR A 36 -2.25 -14.86 7.86
N ALA A 37 -1.02 -14.34 7.90
CA ALA A 37 -0.21 -14.13 6.70
C ALA A 37 -0.14 -15.39 5.83
N LYS A 38 0.07 -16.56 6.46
CA LYS A 38 0.09 -17.86 5.77
C LYS A 38 -1.23 -18.22 5.07
N ALA A 39 -2.37 -17.85 5.65
CA ALA A 39 -3.67 -18.09 5.01
C ALA A 39 -3.84 -17.19 3.78
N CYS A 40 -3.41 -15.93 3.87
CA CYS A 40 -3.44 -14.98 2.75
C CYS A 40 -2.59 -15.46 1.57
N GLU A 41 -1.35 -15.93 1.79
CA GLU A 41 -0.48 -16.48 0.74
C GLU A 41 -1.18 -17.57 -0.09
N GLY A 42 -1.94 -18.45 0.57
CA GLY A 42 -2.68 -19.52 -0.12
C GLY A 42 -3.94 -19.04 -0.83
N MET A 43 -4.67 -18.07 -0.24
CA MET A 43 -5.94 -17.59 -0.77
C MET A 43 -5.78 -16.63 -1.96
N TYR A 44 -4.71 -15.84 -1.98
CA TYR A 44 -4.51 -14.75 -2.93
C TYR A 44 -3.34 -14.97 -3.89
N ALA A 45 -2.78 -16.19 -3.94
CA ALA A 45 -1.62 -16.52 -4.79
C ALA A 45 -1.79 -16.15 -6.28
N ASP A 46 -3.01 -16.27 -6.80
CA ASP A 46 -3.35 -15.98 -8.21
C ASP A 46 -4.23 -14.73 -8.37
N THR A 47 -4.26 -13.84 -7.37
CA THR A 47 -5.11 -12.65 -7.37
C THR A 47 -4.29 -11.39 -7.61
N GLU A 48 -4.58 -10.67 -8.70
CA GLU A 48 -3.85 -9.44 -9.07
C GLU A 48 -4.20 -8.23 -8.19
N VAL A 49 -5.42 -8.19 -7.64
CA VAL A 49 -5.92 -7.08 -6.81
C VAL A 49 -6.37 -7.61 -5.47
N THR A 50 -5.79 -7.09 -4.41
CA THR A 50 -6.14 -7.43 -3.03
C THR A 50 -6.41 -6.16 -2.23
N TYR A 51 -7.22 -6.30 -1.18
CA TYR A 51 -7.50 -5.25 -0.20
C TYR A 51 -6.95 -5.65 1.17
N LEU A 52 -5.71 -6.15 1.20
CA LEU A 52 -5.07 -6.69 2.40
C LEU A 52 -4.35 -5.59 3.17
N PHE A 53 -4.57 -5.53 4.48
CA PHE A 53 -3.88 -4.62 5.38
C PHE A 53 -3.18 -5.41 6.49
N ALA A 54 -1.86 -5.32 6.55
CA ALA A 54 -1.06 -5.98 7.56
C ALA A 54 -1.11 -5.21 8.89
N MET A 55 -1.29 -5.92 10.00
CA MET A 55 -1.25 -5.35 11.35
C MET A 55 0.16 -5.39 11.93
N ASP A 56 0.44 -4.56 12.93
CA ASP A 56 1.76 -4.41 13.55
C ASP A 56 2.25 -5.65 14.31
N ASP A 57 1.37 -6.64 14.55
CA ASP A 57 1.76 -7.91 15.16
C ASP A 57 2.58 -8.83 14.23
N GLY A 58 2.75 -8.43 12.97
CA GLY A 58 3.53 -9.14 11.95
C GLY A 58 2.92 -10.47 11.49
N ASN A 59 1.69 -10.79 11.87
CA ASN A 59 1.06 -12.06 11.50
C ASN A 59 -0.42 -11.92 11.10
N THR A 60 -1.11 -10.91 11.61
CA THR A 60 -2.52 -10.67 11.30
C THR A 60 -2.67 -9.77 10.09
N ILE A 61 -3.50 -10.18 9.15
CA ILE A 61 -3.87 -9.41 7.95
C ILE A 61 -5.38 -9.23 7.95
N ILE A 62 -5.85 -8.00 7.75
CA ILE A 62 -7.26 -7.69 7.53
C ILE A 62 -7.52 -7.80 6.03
N ASP A 63 -8.44 -8.67 5.65
CA ASP A 63 -8.99 -8.75 4.30
C ASP A 63 -10.09 -7.69 4.17
N GLY A 64 -9.77 -6.57 3.54
CA GLY A 64 -10.59 -5.36 3.54
C GLY A 64 -11.97 -5.55 2.94
N PHE A 65 -12.99 -5.31 3.77
CA PHE A 65 -14.38 -5.38 3.38
C PHE A 65 -15.13 -4.13 3.88
N GLY A 66 -15.40 -3.21 2.99
CA GLY A 66 -16.09 -1.96 3.33
C GLY A 66 -15.51 -0.75 2.60
N MET A 67 -15.97 0.45 2.97
CA MET A 67 -15.58 1.69 2.27
C MET A 67 -14.09 2.00 2.39
N ALA A 68 -13.45 1.67 3.49
CA ALA A 68 -12.02 1.94 3.71
C ALA A 68 -11.13 1.23 2.68
N ALA A 69 -11.54 0.07 2.17
CA ALA A 69 -10.82 -0.67 1.14
C ALA A 69 -10.75 0.09 -0.21
N PHE A 70 -11.64 1.08 -0.43
CA PHE A 70 -11.65 1.91 -1.64
C PHE A 70 -10.89 3.23 -1.46
N VAL A 71 -10.22 3.46 -0.34
CA VAL A 71 -9.35 4.64 -0.18
C VAL A 71 -8.07 4.43 -0.97
N ASN A 72 -7.87 5.22 -2.01
CA ASN A 72 -6.78 5.08 -2.95
C ASN A 72 -5.43 5.57 -2.38
N HIS A 73 -4.34 5.13 -3.03
CA HIS A 73 -3.00 5.59 -2.76
C HIS A 73 -2.66 6.89 -3.50
N THR A 74 -1.96 7.80 -2.82
CA THR A 74 -1.15 8.87 -3.44
C THR A 74 0.18 9.04 -2.71
N CYS A 75 1.16 9.62 -3.41
CA CYS A 75 2.47 9.97 -2.80
C CYS A 75 2.45 11.29 -2.02
N ASP A 76 1.31 11.98 -1.97
CA ASP A 76 1.05 13.19 -1.17
C ASP A 76 -0.37 13.11 -0.63
N PRO A 77 -0.60 12.26 0.39
CA PRO A 77 -1.94 11.91 0.86
C PRO A 77 -2.51 12.97 1.80
N ASN A 78 -3.84 12.97 1.94
CA ASN A 78 -4.55 13.75 2.94
C ASN A 78 -4.95 12.95 4.19
N CYS A 79 -4.71 11.64 4.16
CA CYS A 79 -4.94 10.74 5.29
C CYS A 79 -3.69 9.90 5.58
N GLU A 80 -3.66 9.36 6.78
CA GLU A 80 -2.73 8.34 7.25
C GLU A 80 -3.49 7.16 7.87
N THR A 81 -2.81 6.06 8.11
CA THR A 81 -3.35 4.93 8.84
C THR A 81 -2.64 4.77 10.18
N ASP A 82 -3.39 4.45 11.23
CA ASP A 82 -2.83 4.17 12.56
C ASP A 82 -3.53 2.97 13.19
N GLN A 83 -2.79 2.18 13.97
CA GLN A 83 -3.33 1.06 14.70
C GLN A 83 -3.60 1.45 16.16
N ILE A 84 -4.86 1.61 16.51
CA ILE A 84 -5.33 1.98 17.84
C ILE A 84 -6.23 0.87 18.39
N ASP A 85 -5.95 0.37 19.58
CA ASP A 85 -6.73 -0.67 20.25
C ASP A 85 -7.02 -1.89 19.35
N ASN A 86 -5.98 -2.34 18.63
CA ASN A 86 -6.06 -3.48 17.71
C ASN A 86 -7.04 -3.27 16.52
N ARG A 87 -7.25 -2.03 16.12
CA ARG A 87 -8.09 -1.59 14.99
C ARG A 87 -7.29 -0.66 14.11
N ILE A 88 -7.46 -0.75 12.80
CA ILE A 88 -6.82 0.15 11.84
C ILE A 88 -7.77 1.30 11.52
N TRP A 89 -7.31 2.52 11.73
CA TRP A 89 -8.05 3.74 11.43
C TRP A 89 -7.40 4.51 10.29
N ILE A 90 -8.24 5.02 9.39
CA ILE A 90 -7.86 6.05 8.44
C ILE A 90 -8.17 7.39 9.08
N MET A 91 -7.14 8.24 9.22
CA MET A 91 -7.19 9.50 9.95
C MET A 91 -6.77 10.66 9.06
N ALA A 92 -7.32 11.84 9.29
CA ALA A 92 -6.99 13.04 8.53
C ALA A 92 -5.61 13.60 8.93
N LEU A 93 -4.67 13.66 7.98
CA LEU A 93 -3.34 14.30 8.15
C LEU A 93 -3.40 15.84 8.20
N ARG A 94 -4.40 16.40 7.54
CA ARG A 94 -4.67 17.84 7.45
C ARG A 94 -6.16 18.12 7.46
N ASP A 95 -6.57 19.37 7.49
CA ASP A 95 -7.95 19.73 7.19
C ASP A 95 -8.26 19.31 5.73
N ILE A 96 -9.41 18.68 5.52
CA ILE A 96 -9.86 18.14 4.23
C ILE A 96 -11.18 18.83 3.88
N GLU A 97 -11.26 19.41 2.69
CA GLU A 97 -12.44 20.11 2.22
C GLU A 97 -13.52 19.17 1.68
N ALA A 98 -14.76 19.61 1.69
CA ALA A 98 -15.85 18.87 1.08
C ALA A 98 -15.58 18.60 -0.42
N GLY A 99 -15.77 17.38 -0.86
CA GLY A 99 -15.55 16.95 -2.24
C GLY A 99 -14.16 16.42 -2.53
N GLU A 100 -13.20 16.52 -1.59
CA GLU A 100 -11.88 15.90 -1.76
C GLU A 100 -11.96 14.36 -1.71
N GLU A 101 -11.13 13.70 -2.51
CA GLU A 101 -10.88 12.27 -2.40
C GLU A 101 -9.98 12.00 -1.19
N LEU A 102 -10.36 11.01 -0.38
CA LEU A 102 -9.52 10.53 0.72
C LEU A 102 -8.46 9.61 0.15
N THR A 103 -7.20 9.84 0.53
CA THR A 103 -6.07 9.04 0.06
C THR A 103 -5.07 8.84 1.18
N TYR A 104 -4.39 7.69 1.20
CA TYR A 104 -3.27 7.47 2.10
C TYR A 104 -2.07 6.84 1.36
N ASP A 105 -0.90 6.92 1.95
CA ASP A 105 0.28 6.24 1.39
C ASP A 105 0.23 4.75 1.78
N TYR A 106 0.16 3.87 0.79
CA TYR A 106 0.10 2.44 1.05
C TYR A 106 1.37 1.89 1.70
N ASN A 107 2.51 2.53 1.45
CA ASN A 107 3.80 2.13 2.03
C ASN A 107 4.03 0.63 1.96
N LEU A 108 3.75 0.01 0.81
CA LEU A 108 3.90 -1.42 0.62
C LEU A 108 5.31 -1.86 0.98
N PHE A 109 5.42 -2.96 1.68
CA PHE A 109 6.66 -3.58 2.13
C PHE A 109 6.66 -5.07 1.75
N ASP A 110 7.78 -5.75 1.90
CA ASP A 110 7.96 -7.19 1.63
C ASP A 110 7.65 -7.68 0.20
N GLY A 111 7.64 -6.78 -0.77
CA GLY A 111 7.48 -7.14 -2.18
C GLY A 111 8.60 -8.05 -2.71
N ASP A 112 8.30 -8.91 -3.66
CA ASP A 112 9.31 -9.71 -4.34
C ASP A 112 10.30 -8.83 -5.13
N ILE A 113 11.56 -9.30 -5.32
CA ILE A 113 12.64 -8.53 -5.95
C ILE A 113 12.29 -8.02 -7.35
N ASP A 114 11.45 -8.73 -8.08
CA ASP A 114 11.04 -8.39 -9.44
C ASP A 114 9.59 -7.86 -9.47
N GLU A 115 8.94 -7.71 -8.33
CA GLU A 115 7.58 -7.20 -8.21
C GLU A 115 7.51 -5.71 -8.52
N LYS A 116 6.41 -5.31 -9.12
CA LYS A 116 6.13 -3.92 -9.47
C LYS A 116 4.81 -3.50 -8.81
N ALA A 117 4.88 -2.42 -8.07
CA ALA A 117 3.71 -1.75 -7.54
C ALA A 117 3.68 -0.30 -8.08
N PRO A 118 3.32 -0.09 -9.35
CA PRO A 118 3.41 1.22 -9.99
C PRO A 118 2.38 2.19 -9.40
N CYS A 119 2.83 3.42 -9.09
CA CYS A 119 1.96 4.51 -8.70
C CYS A 119 1.66 5.42 -9.88
N TYR A 120 0.38 5.70 -10.10
CA TYR A 120 -0.14 6.56 -11.18
C TYR A 120 -0.84 7.82 -10.63
N CYS A 121 -0.54 8.27 -9.41
CA CYS A 121 -1.21 9.41 -8.79
C CYS A 121 -1.07 10.74 -9.55
N GLY A 122 -0.20 10.82 -10.56
CA GLY A 122 -0.03 11.99 -11.42
C GLY A 122 0.65 13.20 -10.78
N LEU A 123 1.01 13.12 -9.50
CA LEU A 123 1.66 14.21 -8.78
C LEU A 123 3.08 14.48 -9.29
N LYS A 124 3.53 15.74 -9.18
CA LYS A 124 4.88 16.14 -9.59
C LYS A 124 5.98 15.43 -8.80
N ASN A 125 5.74 15.19 -7.51
CA ASN A 125 6.62 14.50 -6.57
C ASN A 125 6.33 12.99 -6.46
N CYS A 126 5.59 12.40 -7.39
CA CYS A 126 5.25 10.98 -7.39
C CYS A 126 6.49 10.09 -7.39
N ARG A 127 6.58 9.15 -6.44
CA ARG A 127 7.67 8.14 -6.34
C ARG A 127 7.65 7.11 -7.48
N LYS A 128 6.58 7.06 -8.29
CA LYS A 128 6.32 6.08 -9.36
C LYS A 128 6.13 4.65 -8.87
N THR A 129 6.07 4.46 -7.57
CA THR A 129 5.80 3.18 -6.91
C THR A 129 4.98 3.39 -5.64
N MET A 130 4.19 2.39 -5.26
CA MET A 130 3.47 2.33 -3.99
C MET A 130 4.32 1.68 -2.88
N PHE A 131 5.48 1.14 -3.20
CA PHE A 131 6.42 0.66 -2.19
C PHE A 131 6.95 1.80 -1.32
N SER A 132 7.22 1.49 -0.05
CA SER A 132 7.92 2.38 0.86
C SER A 132 9.35 2.67 0.35
N GLU A 133 9.95 3.77 0.81
CA GLU A 133 11.35 4.10 0.46
C GLU A 133 12.32 3.01 0.93
N GLU A 134 12.07 2.44 2.11
CA GLU A 134 12.86 1.34 2.70
C GLU A 134 12.79 0.08 1.83
N GLU A 135 11.61 -0.25 1.35
CA GLU A 135 11.41 -1.39 0.47
C GLU A 135 12.10 -1.20 -0.88
N VAL A 136 12.01 -0.01 -1.46
CA VAL A 136 12.71 0.34 -2.69
C VAL A 136 14.23 0.16 -2.54
N GLU A 137 14.80 0.61 -1.42
CA GLU A 137 16.24 0.43 -1.17
C GLU A 137 16.60 -1.05 -0.89
N ARG A 138 15.73 -1.80 -0.19
CA ARG A 138 15.90 -3.25 0.00
C ARG A 138 15.97 -3.98 -1.35
N GLN A 139 15.02 -3.71 -2.23
CA GLN A 139 14.96 -4.32 -3.57
C GLN A 139 16.17 -3.95 -4.43
N LYS A 140 16.58 -2.68 -4.46
CA LYS A 140 17.79 -2.24 -5.16
C LYS A 140 19.04 -2.96 -4.66
N LYS A 141 19.21 -3.12 -3.35
CA LYS A 141 20.34 -3.85 -2.74
C LYS A 141 20.32 -5.32 -3.15
N ALA A 142 19.17 -5.97 -3.09
CA ALA A 142 19.02 -7.37 -3.48
C ALA A 142 19.30 -7.59 -4.98
N LEU A 143 18.84 -6.70 -5.86
CA LEU A 143 19.12 -6.74 -7.29
C LEU A 143 20.63 -6.58 -7.60
N ARG A 144 21.31 -5.66 -6.90
CA ARG A 144 22.78 -5.50 -7.03
C ARG A 144 23.52 -6.77 -6.61
N GLN A 145 23.10 -7.42 -5.52
CA GLN A 145 23.70 -8.69 -5.06
C GLN A 145 23.46 -9.83 -6.07
N ARG A 146 22.22 -9.95 -6.59
CA ARG A 146 21.86 -10.95 -7.62
C ARG A 146 22.71 -10.79 -8.89
N LYS A 147 22.91 -9.54 -9.36
CA LYS A 147 23.79 -9.25 -10.49
C LYS A 147 25.24 -9.66 -10.22
N LYS A 148 25.82 -9.33 -9.06
CA LYS A 148 27.19 -9.71 -8.67
C LYS A 148 27.34 -11.24 -8.63
N ARG A 149 26.39 -11.98 -8.02
CA ARG A 149 26.41 -13.45 -7.97
C ARG A 149 26.38 -14.07 -9.38
N ARG A 150 25.52 -13.57 -10.26
CA ARG A 150 25.42 -14.05 -11.66
C ARG A 150 26.72 -13.79 -12.43
N GLN A 151 27.34 -12.63 -12.26
CA GLN A 151 28.62 -12.31 -12.90
C GLN A 151 29.76 -13.20 -12.39
N ALA A 152 29.86 -13.41 -11.09
CA ALA A 152 30.86 -14.30 -10.49
C ALA A 152 30.69 -15.75 -10.98
N ALA A 153 29.46 -16.25 -11.03
CA ALA A 153 29.15 -17.60 -11.54
C ALA A 153 29.53 -17.75 -13.03
N ARG A 154 29.29 -16.71 -13.85
CA ARG A 154 29.71 -16.71 -15.26
C ARG A 154 31.21 -16.78 -15.40
N LEU A 155 31.97 -15.92 -14.69
CA LEU A 155 33.45 -15.90 -14.74
C LEU A 155 34.05 -17.23 -14.26
N ARG A 156 33.44 -17.88 -13.25
CA ARG A 156 33.87 -19.21 -12.81
C ARG A 156 33.73 -20.26 -13.90
N ARG A 157 32.58 -20.31 -14.58
CA ARG A 157 32.35 -21.24 -15.72
C ARG A 157 33.30 -21.00 -16.91
N GLU A 158 33.66 -19.74 -17.16
CA GLU A 158 34.61 -19.38 -18.24
C GLU A 158 36.06 -19.81 -17.91
N ARG A 159 36.43 -19.92 -16.63
CA ARG A 159 37.73 -20.41 -16.17
C ARG A 159 37.85 -21.93 -16.12
N GLU A 160 36.73 -22.63 -16.04
CA GLU A 160 36.66 -24.10 -15.97
C GLU A 160 36.56 -24.75 -17.36
N ARG A 161 36.53 -23.95 -18.42
CA ARG A 161 36.56 -24.37 -19.83
C ARG A 161 37.95 -24.22 -20.44
#